data_0b45a713f4a44a7f3637dad2ec7c12a9
#
_entry.id   0b45a713f4a44a7f3637dad2ec7c12a9
#
_cell.length_a   1.000
_cell.length_b   1.000
_cell.length_c   1.000
_cell.angle_alpha   90.00
_cell.angle_beta   90.00
_cell.angle_gamma   90.00
#
_symmetry.space_group_name_H-M   'P 1'
#
loop_
_entity.id
_entity.type
_entity.pdbx_description
1 polymer ?
#
loop_
_entity_poly.entity_id
_entity_poly.type
_entity_poly.pdbx_seq_one_letter_code
_entity_poly.pdbx_strand_id
1 'polypeptide(L)'
;MRENLIKLDIFDVLAVTSYEAKHETGRHGRATIKAIIEEKREEEYVNTAQNTRWVRVNALDETDKESTIFYGLLERICFFKESGSFLVELELITGSSLMEEKVHTRSFSKGTGEYTDILNILKEEYEEAHYITGEEGNDTVPDFLVQYRENDWEYIKRLAGNNEDVVYPDYMTEGIRFFIGVPNGRNIGEIKSEYYEFGTVEKEYLGILFEEL
;
A
#
# COMPACT_ATOMS: atom_id res chain seq x y z
N MET A 1 7.80 -4.87 -29.94
CA MET A 1 7.83 -4.14 -28.66
C MET A 1 6.54 -4.48 -27.96
N ARG A 2 6.54 -5.11 -26.80
CA ARG A 2 5.30 -5.41 -26.07
C ARG A 2 4.70 -4.10 -25.58
N GLU A 3 3.44 -3.84 -25.91
CA GLU A 3 2.79 -2.54 -25.66
C GLU A 3 2.18 -2.42 -24.25
N ASN A 4 1.99 -3.52 -23.49
CA ASN A 4 1.39 -3.49 -22.16
C ASN A 4 2.12 -4.42 -21.18
N LEU A 5 3.01 -3.85 -20.39
CA LEU A 5 3.66 -4.52 -19.26
C LEU A 5 2.84 -4.46 -17.97
N ILE A 6 1.78 -3.66 -17.92
CA ILE A 6 0.93 -3.43 -16.75
C ILE A 6 -0.52 -3.70 -17.11
N LYS A 7 -1.22 -4.42 -16.25
CA LYS A 7 -2.66 -4.70 -16.33
C LYS A 7 -3.39 -4.19 -15.10
N LEU A 8 -4.60 -3.72 -15.31
CA LEU A 8 -5.58 -3.40 -14.28
C LEU A 8 -6.64 -4.50 -14.26
N ASP A 9 -7.02 -4.96 -13.07
CA ASP A 9 -8.05 -6.01 -12.95
C ASP A 9 -9.47 -5.51 -13.24
N ILE A 10 -9.70 -4.19 -13.11
CA ILE A 10 -11.01 -3.58 -13.29
C ILE A 10 -11.27 -3.06 -14.70
N PHE A 11 -10.23 -2.76 -15.47
CA PHE A 11 -10.34 -2.14 -16.80
C PHE A 11 -9.50 -2.85 -17.84
N ASP A 12 -10.12 -3.13 -18.97
CA ASP A 12 -9.43 -3.52 -20.18
C ASP A 12 -8.93 -2.25 -20.88
N VAL A 13 -7.67 -1.90 -20.67
CA VAL A 13 -7.05 -0.69 -21.21
C VAL A 13 -6.25 -0.99 -22.47
N LEU A 14 -6.21 -0.03 -23.42
CA LEU A 14 -5.44 -0.17 -24.65
C LEU A 14 -3.94 -0.12 -24.38
N ALA A 15 -3.51 0.79 -23.51
CA ALA A 15 -2.12 0.92 -23.08
C ALA A 15 -2.03 1.68 -21.75
N VAL A 16 -1.15 1.23 -20.87
CA VAL A 16 -0.74 2.02 -19.69
C VAL A 16 0.38 2.95 -20.12
N THR A 17 0.19 4.25 -19.94
CA THR A 17 1.15 5.28 -20.35
C THR A 17 2.06 5.73 -19.21
N SER A 18 1.59 5.59 -17.96
CA SER A 18 2.36 5.91 -16.76
C SER A 18 1.88 5.09 -15.58
N TYR A 19 2.82 4.61 -14.79
CA TYR A 19 2.61 4.02 -13.48
C TYR A 19 3.64 4.62 -12.51
N GLU A 20 3.17 5.16 -11.41
CA GLU A 20 3.99 5.69 -10.34
C GLU A 20 3.46 5.14 -9.01
N ALA A 21 4.32 4.57 -8.20
CA ALA A 21 3.97 4.11 -6.85
C ALA A 21 4.92 4.71 -5.83
N LYS A 22 4.38 5.14 -4.70
CA LYS A 22 5.11 5.75 -3.60
C LYS A 22 4.86 4.97 -2.32
N HIS A 23 5.95 4.50 -1.72
CA HIS A 23 5.96 3.76 -0.47
C HIS A 23 6.91 4.44 0.51
N GLU A 24 6.36 4.86 1.65
CA GLU A 24 7.11 5.51 2.72
C GLU A 24 6.77 4.83 4.06
N THR A 25 7.77 4.70 4.92
CA THR A 25 7.60 4.19 6.29
C THR A 25 6.56 5.02 7.05
N GLY A 26 5.61 4.35 7.68
CA GLY A 26 4.56 4.98 8.49
C GLY A 26 3.50 5.74 7.70
N ARG A 27 3.55 5.70 6.35
CA ARG A 27 2.57 6.33 5.47
C ARG A 27 1.87 5.29 4.62
N HIS A 28 0.63 5.58 4.24
CA HIS A 28 -0.09 4.74 3.28
C HIS A 28 0.60 4.78 1.93
N GLY A 29 0.78 3.59 1.33
CA GLY A 29 1.27 3.49 -0.04
C GLY A 29 0.24 4.09 -1.01
N ARG A 30 0.71 4.76 -2.05
CA ARG A 30 -0.12 5.37 -3.10
C ARG A 30 0.39 4.95 -4.47
N ALA A 31 -0.53 4.79 -5.41
CA ALA A 31 -0.18 4.59 -6.80
C ALA A 31 -1.04 5.48 -7.70
N THR A 32 -0.42 6.01 -8.76
CA THR A 32 -1.10 6.75 -9.82
C THR A 32 -0.86 6.03 -11.14
N ILE A 33 -1.94 5.75 -11.86
CA ILE A 33 -1.90 5.05 -13.13
C ILE A 33 -2.59 5.90 -14.19
N LYS A 34 -1.93 6.09 -15.33
CA LYS A 34 -2.55 6.69 -16.53
C LYS A 34 -2.60 5.65 -17.63
N ALA A 35 -3.77 5.54 -18.26
CA ALA A 35 -3.98 4.56 -19.33
C ALA A 35 -4.85 5.13 -20.44
N ILE A 36 -4.58 4.68 -21.68
CA ILE A 36 -5.42 4.93 -22.83
C ILE A 36 -6.56 3.93 -22.83
N ILE A 37 -7.78 4.42 -23.01
CA ILE A 37 -9.00 3.61 -23.04
C ILE A 37 -9.83 3.90 -24.29
N GLU A 38 -10.78 3.02 -24.59
CA GLU A 38 -11.70 3.24 -25.70
C GLU A 38 -12.80 4.22 -25.32
N GLU A 39 -12.91 5.35 -26.03
CA GLU A 39 -13.94 6.36 -25.79
C GLU A 39 -15.37 5.77 -25.84
N LYS A 40 -15.58 4.76 -26.68
CA LYS A 40 -16.90 4.09 -26.82
C LYS A 40 -17.35 3.33 -25.59
N ARG A 41 -16.42 3.02 -24.67
CA ARG A 41 -16.66 2.26 -23.44
C ARG A 41 -16.68 3.16 -22.19
N GLU A 42 -16.74 4.48 -22.35
CA GLU A 42 -16.71 5.43 -21.21
C GLU A 42 -17.76 5.11 -20.15
N GLU A 43 -19.02 4.88 -20.55
CA GLU A 43 -20.10 4.54 -19.61
C GLU A 43 -19.83 3.24 -18.85
N GLU A 44 -19.23 2.25 -19.49
CA GLU A 44 -18.84 0.99 -18.87
C GLU A 44 -17.75 1.22 -17.82
N TYR A 45 -16.72 2.02 -18.12
CA TYR A 45 -15.65 2.36 -17.19
C TYR A 45 -16.18 3.14 -15.98
N VAL A 46 -17.07 4.10 -16.20
CA VAL A 46 -17.71 4.86 -15.12
C VAL A 46 -18.53 3.94 -14.20
N ASN A 47 -19.36 3.07 -14.80
CA ASN A 47 -20.17 2.12 -14.03
C ASN A 47 -19.28 1.13 -13.22
N THR A 48 -18.21 0.63 -13.84
CA THR A 48 -17.26 -0.25 -13.16
C THR A 48 -16.61 0.47 -11.97
N ALA A 49 -16.13 1.70 -12.18
CA ALA A 49 -15.50 2.49 -11.12
C ALA A 49 -16.44 2.76 -9.94
N GLN A 50 -17.73 3.05 -10.20
CA GLN A 50 -18.73 3.30 -9.17
C GLN A 50 -19.01 2.08 -8.28
N ASN A 51 -18.81 0.88 -8.82
CA ASN A 51 -19.06 -0.38 -8.13
C ASN A 51 -17.77 -1.06 -7.63
N THR A 52 -16.62 -0.47 -7.89
CA THR A 52 -15.31 -1.03 -7.51
C THR A 52 -14.72 -0.24 -6.36
N ARG A 53 -14.37 -0.95 -5.31
CA ARG A 53 -13.65 -0.36 -4.16
C ARG A 53 -12.15 -0.66 -4.23
N TRP A 54 -11.79 -1.85 -4.66
CA TRP A 54 -10.40 -2.34 -4.69
C TRP A 54 -9.91 -2.50 -6.12
N VAL A 55 -8.68 -2.11 -6.36
CA VAL A 55 -8.02 -2.20 -7.67
C VAL A 55 -6.68 -2.89 -7.52
N ARG A 56 -6.47 -3.94 -8.32
CA ARG A 56 -5.20 -4.63 -8.43
C ARG A 56 -4.47 -4.18 -9.70
N VAL A 57 -3.21 -3.85 -9.53
CA VAL A 57 -2.27 -3.54 -10.61
C VAL A 57 -1.26 -4.67 -10.71
N ASN A 58 -1.17 -5.30 -11.86
CA ASN A 58 -0.26 -6.40 -12.12
C ASN A 58 0.80 -5.98 -13.15
N ALA A 59 2.03 -6.40 -12.93
CA ALA A 59 3.07 -6.40 -13.95
C ALA A 59 3.07 -7.74 -14.69
N LEU A 60 3.42 -7.71 -15.98
CA LEU A 60 3.62 -8.87 -16.85
C LEU A 60 5.11 -9.07 -17.09
N ASP A 61 5.60 -10.27 -16.84
CA ASP A 61 6.95 -10.67 -17.24
C ASP A 61 7.03 -11.07 -18.73
N GLU A 62 8.19 -11.45 -19.18
CA GLU A 62 8.42 -11.88 -20.58
C GLU A 62 7.62 -13.11 -20.98
N THR A 63 7.13 -13.89 -20.02
CA THR A 63 6.34 -15.12 -20.22
C THR A 63 4.84 -14.89 -20.07
N ASP A 64 4.39 -13.64 -19.97
CA ASP A 64 3.01 -13.23 -19.68
C ASP A 64 2.51 -13.67 -18.28
N LYS A 65 3.41 -13.99 -17.38
CA LYS A 65 3.05 -14.27 -15.99
C LYS A 65 2.78 -12.96 -15.27
N GLU A 66 1.63 -12.92 -14.62
CA GLU A 66 1.20 -11.76 -13.83
C GLU A 66 1.79 -11.80 -12.42
N SER A 67 2.27 -10.64 -11.95
CA SER A 67 2.65 -10.40 -10.56
C SER A 67 2.02 -9.11 -10.08
N THR A 68 1.42 -9.12 -8.88
CA THR A 68 0.83 -7.91 -8.29
C THR A 68 1.95 -6.95 -7.90
N ILE A 69 1.86 -5.71 -8.37
CA ILE A 69 2.78 -4.62 -8.01
C ILE A 69 2.12 -3.56 -7.14
N PHE A 70 0.78 -3.49 -7.13
CA PHE A 70 0.01 -2.68 -6.21
C PHE A 70 -1.42 -3.22 -6.07
N TYR A 71 -1.95 -3.21 -4.85
CA TYR A 71 -3.35 -3.51 -4.57
C TYR A 71 -3.88 -2.52 -3.55
N GLY A 72 -4.86 -1.71 -3.94
CA GLY A 72 -5.36 -0.64 -3.08
C GLY A 72 -6.79 -0.25 -3.36
N LEU A 73 -7.28 0.66 -2.54
CA LEU A 73 -8.58 1.31 -2.69
C LEU A 73 -8.52 2.34 -3.80
N LEU A 74 -9.54 2.40 -4.62
CA LEU A 74 -9.73 3.45 -5.60
C LEU A 74 -10.13 4.74 -4.87
N GLU A 75 -9.20 5.68 -4.76
CA GLU A 75 -9.42 6.97 -4.09
C GLU A 75 -9.98 8.01 -5.08
N ARG A 76 -9.44 8.03 -6.30
CA ARG A 76 -9.89 8.94 -7.35
C ARG A 76 -9.80 8.31 -8.74
N ILE A 77 -10.75 8.67 -9.60
CA ILE A 77 -10.72 8.37 -11.03
C ILE A 77 -11.07 9.62 -11.83
N CYS A 78 -10.30 9.88 -12.88
CA CYS A 78 -10.52 10.97 -13.82
C CYS A 78 -10.48 10.47 -15.25
N PHE A 79 -11.44 10.91 -16.08
CA PHE A 79 -11.45 10.69 -17.52
C PHE A 79 -11.19 12.01 -18.24
N PHE A 80 -10.30 12.00 -19.24
CA PHE A 80 -9.96 13.20 -19.97
C PHE A 80 -9.44 12.88 -21.38
N LYS A 81 -9.39 13.91 -22.24
CA LYS A 81 -8.79 13.81 -23.57
C LYS A 81 -7.47 14.56 -23.61
N GLU A 82 -6.45 13.90 -24.11
CA GLU A 82 -5.14 14.49 -24.35
C GLU A 82 -4.57 13.98 -25.68
N SER A 83 -4.08 14.92 -26.52
CA SER A 83 -3.45 14.62 -27.83
C SER A 83 -4.28 13.70 -28.72
N GLY A 84 -5.62 13.80 -28.65
CA GLY A 84 -6.54 12.98 -29.46
C GLY A 84 -6.84 11.58 -28.89
N SER A 85 -6.24 11.21 -27.79
CA SER A 85 -6.52 9.97 -27.07
C SER A 85 -7.46 10.22 -25.89
N PHE A 86 -8.28 9.22 -25.56
CA PHE A 86 -9.11 9.23 -24.37
C PHE A 86 -8.38 8.46 -23.25
N LEU A 87 -8.20 9.10 -22.11
CA LEU A 87 -7.40 8.59 -21.02
C LEU A 87 -8.21 8.47 -19.74
N VAL A 88 -7.78 7.54 -18.91
CA VAL A 88 -8.17 7.43 -17.50
C VAL A 88 -6.95 7.62 -16.62
N GLU A 89 -7.11 8.36 -15.53
CA GLU A 89 -6.16 8.44 -14.43
C GLU A 89 -6.81 7.89 -13.16
N LEU A 90 -6.15 6.95 -12.53
CA LEU A 90 -6.54 6.30 -11.28
C LEU A 90 -5.56 6.69 -10.19
N GLU A 91 -6.09 7.07 -9.02
CA GLU A 91 -5.30 7.20 -7.79
C GLU A 91 -5.74 6.14 -6.80
N LEU A 92 -4.79 5.35 -6.34
CA LEU A 92 -4.98 4.25 -5.40
C LEU A 92 -4.26 4.53 -4.10
N ILE A 93 -4.82 4.01 -3.00
CA ILE A 93 -4.24 4.06 -1.67
C ILE A 93 -4.32 2.69 -1.00
N THR A 94 -3.32 2.30 -0.21
CA THR A 94 -3.35 1.03 0.52
C THR A 94 -4.51 0.94 1.52
N GLY A 95 -4.98 -0.27 1.78
CA GLY A 95 -6.12 -0.52 2.66
C GLY A 95 -5.93 -0.06 4.11
N SER A 96 -4.68 0.11 4.54
CA SER A 96 -4.36 0.69 5.85
C SER A 96 -4.96 2.08 6.07
N SER A 97 -5.31 2.83 5.01
CA SER A 97 -5.99 4.13 5.10
C SER A 97 -7.38 4.05 5.75
N LEU A 98 -8.04 2.89 5.71
CA LEU A 98 -9.32 2.68 6.39
C LEU A 98 -9.21 2.82 7.91
N MET A 99 -8.01 2.64 8.47
CA MET A 99 -7.76 2.80 9.91
C MET A 99 -7.68 4.27 10.35
N GLU A 100 -7.71 5.22 9.42
CA GLU A 100 -7.79 6.65 9.70
C GLU A 100 -9.23 7.19 9.73
N GLU A 101 -10.23 6.42 9.29
CA GLU A 101 -11.61 6.89 9.15
C GLU A 101 -12.28 7.23 10.49
N LYS A 102 -11.84 6.62 11.59
CA LYS A 102 -12.44 6.79 12.91
C LYS A 102 -11.41 7.21 13.95
N VAL A 103 -11.86 8.09 14.83
CA VAL A 103 -11.07 8.56 15.99
C VAL A 103 -11.59 7.88 17.24
N HIS A 104 -10.68 7.34 18.04
CA HIS A 104 -10.99 6.55 19.23
C HIS A 104 -10.42 7.19 20.51
N THR A 105 -11.04 6.83 21.64
CA THR A 105 -10.49 7.08 22.98
C THR A 105 -10.58 5.77 23.75
N ARG A 106 -9.44 5.13 23.97
CA ARG A 106 -9.29 3.86 24.67
C ARG A 106 -8.15 3.95 25.68
N SER A 107 -8.21 3.13 26.73
CA SER A 107 -7.10 2.99 27.70
C SER A 107 -6.72 1.53 27.84
N PHE A 108 -5.44 1.28 27.90
CA PHE A 108 -4.84 -0.03 28.09
C PHE A 108 -3.93 0.01 29.32
N SER A 109 -3.82 -1.09 30.00
CA SER A 109 -3.02 -1.22 31.22
C SER A 109 -2.18 -2.49 31.18
N LYS A 110 -1.28 -2.65 32.11
CA LYS A 110 -0.48 -3.87 32.27
C LYS A 110 -1.30 -5.18 32.28
N GLY A 111 -2.57 -5.11 32.68
CA GLY A 111 -3.50 -6.24 32.59
C GLY A 111 -3.92 -6.61 31.17
N THR A 112 -3.66 -5.76 30.17
CA THR A 112 -3.90 -6.06 28.75
C THR A 112 -2.90 -7.11 28.25
N GLY A 113 -1.67 -7.18 28.78
CA GLY A 113 -0.65 -8.16 28.40
C GLY A 113 0.48 -7.54 27.58
N GLU A 114 0.61 -7.95 26.34
CA GLU A 114 1.64 -7.52 25.39
C GLU A 114 1.10 -6.48 24.38
N TYR A 115 2.00 -5.80 23.64
CA TYR A 115 1.60 -4.88 22.57
C TYR A 115 0.79 -5.57 21.46
N THR A 116 1.08 -6.84 21.19
CA THR A 116 0.31 -7.67 20.25
C THR A 116 -1.14 -7.87 20.68
N ASP A 117 -1.43 -7.89 21.99
CA ASP A 117 -2.81 -7.97 22.49
C ASP A 117 -3.58 -6.68 22.19
N ILE A 118 -2.92 -5.52 22.30
CA ILE A 118 -3.51 -4.24 21.90
C ILE A 118 -3.81 -4.26 20.37
N LEU A 119 -2.85 -4.69 19.54
CA LEU A 119 -3.04 -4.78 18.10
C LEU A 119 -4.20 -5.71 17.74
N ASN A 120 -4.36 -6.83 18.45
CA ASN A 120 -5.50 -7.73 18.23
C ASN A 120 -6.83 -7.06 18.59
N ILE A 121 -6.90 -6.29 19.69
CA ILE A 121 -8.10 -5.52 20.05
C ILE A 121 -8.43 -4.48 18.97
N LEU A 122 -7.45 -3.75 18.46
CA LEU A 122 -7.66 -2.76 17.39
C LEU A 122 -8.17 -3.44 16.11
N LYS A 123 -7.55 -4.56 15.74
CA LYS A 123 -7.88 -5.32 14.54
C LYS A 123 -9.33 -5.84 14.53
N GLU A 124 -9.90 -6.19 15.68
CA GLU A 124 -11.27 -6.69 15.80
C GLU A 124 -12.34 -5.70 15.28
N GLU A 125 -12.00 -4.41 15.19
CA GLU A 125 -12.92 -3.39 14.63
C GLU A 125 -12.93 -3.35 13.09
N TYR A 126 -12.02 -4.07 12.45
CA TYR A 126 -11.86 -4.07 11.00
C TYR A 126 -12.00 -5.47 10.44
N GLU A 127 -12.93 -5.64 9.51
CA GLU A 127 -13.12 -6.89 8.81
C GLU A 127 -11.85 -7.27 8.03
N GLU A 128 -11.37 -8.50 8.24
CA GLU A 128 -10.18 -9.06 7.57
C GLU A 128 -8.87 -8.27 7.73
N ALA A 129 -8.73 -7.46 8.78
CA ALA A 129 -7.45 -6.81 9.06
C ALA A 129 -6.40 -7.81 9.53
N HIS A 130 -5.19 -7.72 8.99
CA HIS A 130 -4.07 -8.56 9.34
C HIS A 130 -2.78 -7.74 9.51
N TYR A 131 -1.95 -8.15 10.44
CA TYR A 131 -0.62 -7.59 10.62
C TYR A 131 0.40 -8.70 10.85
N ILE A 132 1.65 -8.39 10.54
CA ILE A 132 2.81 -9.24 10.83
C ILE A 132 3.78 -8.40 11.66
N THR A 133 4.23 -8.95 12.80
CA THR A 133 5.26 -8.33 13.64
C THR A 133 6.60 -9.03 13.41
N GLY A 134 7.70 -8.29 13.51
CA GLY A 134 9.05 -8.85 13.66
C GLY A 134 9.18 -9.66 14.98
N GLU A 135 10.27 -10.39 15.11
CA GLU A 135 10.51 -11.27 16.29
C GLU A 135 10.71 -10.49 17.60
N GLU A 136 11.03 -9.19 17.53
CA GLU A 136 11.37 -8.35 18.69
C GLU A 136 10.17 -7.59 19.31
N GLY A 137 8.98 -7.68 18.71
CA GLY A 137 7.82 -6.82 19.01
C GLY A 137 6.95 -7.22 20.21
N ASN A 138 7.42 -8.02 21.15
CA ASN A 138 6.60 -8.57 22.26
C ASN A 138 6.91 -7.96 23.63
N ASP A 139 7.11 -6.66 23.70
CA ASP A 139 7.27 -6.00 24.98
C ASP A 139 5.95 -5.90 25.75
N THR A 140 6.07 -5.99 27.07
CA THR A 140 4.92 -5.89 27.98
C THR A 140 4.35 -4.48 27.98
N VAL A 141 3.03 -4.37 27.88
CA VAL A 141 2.33 -3.09 27.99
C VAL A 141 2.69 -2.41 29.33
N PRO A 142 3.09 -1.12 29.32
CA PRO A 142 3.34 -0.38 30.55
C PRO A 142 2.07 -0.23 31.40
N ASP A 143 2.22 0.26 32.62
CA ASP A 143 1.12 0.39 33.58
C ASP A 143 -0.10 1.13 33.03
N PHE A 144 0.11 2.06 32.11
CA PHE A 144 -0.95 2.84 31.50
C PHE A 144 -0.59 3.33 30.10
N LEU A 145 -1.41 2.98 29.10
CA LEU A 145 -1.36 3.50 27.73
C LEU A 145 -2.72 4.05 27.34
N VAL A 146 -2.74 5.16 26.63
CA VAL A 146 -3.98 5.81 26.15
C VAL A 146 -3.90 6.11 24.67
N GLN A 147 -4.93 5.71 23.95
CA GLN A 147 -5.31 6.29 22.68
C GLN A 147 -6.30 7.41 22.98
N TYR A 148 -5.91 8.65 22.77
CA TYR A 148 -6.78 9.79 23.09
C TYR A 148 -7.07 10.63 21.87
N ARG A 149 -8.31 10.57 21.35
CA ARG A 149 -8.75 11.26 20.14
C ARG A 149 -7.80 11.07 18.96
N GLU A 150 -7.40 9.84 18.75
CA GLU A 150 -6.41 9.42 17.76
C GLU A 150 -7.02 8.32 16.90
N ASN A 151 -6.77 8.30 15.61
CA ASN A 151 -7.19 7.19 14.77
C ASN A 151 -6.30 5.96 15.00
N ASP A 152 -6.72 4.79 14.55
CA ASP A 152 -6.01 3.56 14.86
C ASP A 152 -4.66 3.48 14.13
N TRP A 153 -4.52 4.05 12.93
CA TRP A 153 -3.25 4.08 12.22
C TRP A 153 -2.18 4.91 12.96
N GLU A 154 -2.53 6.13 13.40
CA GLU A 154 -1.63 6.97 14.19
C GLU A 154 -1.26 6.29 15.50
N TYR A 155 -2.23 5.63 16.16
CA TYR A 155 -1.98 4.92 17.39
C TYR A 155 -1.02 3.75 17.20
N ILE A 156 -1.19 2.94 16.14
CA ILE A 156 -0.28 1.83 15.81
C ILE A 156 1.13 2.33 15.53
N LYS A 157 1.27 3.44 14.78
CA LYS A 157 2.59 4.05 14.54
C LYS A 157 3.26 4.48 15.86
N ARG A 158 2.48 5.05 16.76
CA ARG A 158 3.01 5.46 18.07
C ARG A 158 3.38 4.25 18.95
N LEU A 159 2.60 3.18 18.92
CA LEU A 159 2.93 1.93 19.61
C LEU A 159 4.23 1.33 19.07
N ALA A 160 4.37 1.25 17.75
CA ALA A 160 5.59 0.77 17.10
C ALA A 160 6.80 1.64 17.49
N GLY A 161 6.65 2.98 17.44
CA GLY A 161 7.71 3.91 17.84
C GLY A 161 8.13 3.77 19.31
N ASN A 162 7.22 3.38 20.22
CA ASN A 162 7.58 3.10 21.63
C ASN A 162 8.51 1.89 21.76
N ASN A 163 8.46 0.97 20.79
CA ASN A 163 9.29 -0.23 20.72
C ASN A 163 10.47 -0.08 19.74
N GLU A 164 10.79 1.15 19.34
CA GLU A 164 11.81 1.46 18.34
C GLU A 164 11.56 0.81 16.97
N ASP A 165 10.32 0.42 16.72
CA ASP A 165 9.86 -0.19 15.48
C ASP A 165 9.20 0.82 14.54
N VAL A 166 9.00 0.40 13.30
CA VAL A 166 8.34 1.14 12.24
C VAL A 166 7.17 0.38 11.66
N VAL A 167 6.24 1.09 11.02
CA VAL A 167 5.06 0.47 10.40
C VAL A 167 5.15 0.63 8.88
N TYR A 168 4.89 -0.47 8.16
CA TYR A 168 4.81 -0.50 6.70
C TYR A 168 3.45 -1.04 6.27
N PRO A 169 2.65 -0.30 5.50
CA PRO A 169 1.45 -0.86 4.88
C PRO A 169 1.84 -1.89 3.81
N ASP A 170 1.10 -2.99 3.74
CA ASP A 170 1.18 -3.92 2.62
C ASP A 170 0.45 -3.31 1.42
N TYR A 171 1.13 -3.24 0.30
CA TYR A 171 0.61 -2.71 -0.97
C TYR A 171 0.40 -3.78 -2.04
N MET A 172 0.57 -5.07 -1.70
CA MET A 172 0.46 -6.18 -2.65
C MET A 172 -0.76 -7.07 -2.39
N THR A 173 -1.42 -6.91 -1.24
CA THR A 173 -2.51 -7.78 -0.81
C THR A 173 -3.76 -6.96 -0.48
N GLU A 174 -4.93 -7.49 -0.80
CA GLU A 174 -6.22 -6.89 -0.47
C GLU A 174 -6.44 -6.78 1.03
N GLY A 175 -7.20 -5.75 1.45
CA GLY A 175 -7.60 -5.54 2.83
C GLY A 175 -6.66 -4.61 3.60
N ILE A 176 -6.92 -4.53 4.90
CA ILE A 176 -6.08 -3.77 5.83
C ILE A 176 -4.93 -4.67 6.24
N ARG A 177 -3.76 -4.42 5.69
CA ARG A 177 -2.56 -5.23 5.96
C ARG A 177 -1.36 -4.33 6.19
N PHE A 178 -0.54 -4.68 7.18
CA PHE A 178 0.67 -3.95 7.51
C PHE A 178 1.68 -4.81 8.26
N PHE A 179 2.91 -4.35 8.26
CA PHE A 179 4.03 -4.94 9.00
C PHE A 179 4.46 -3.97 10.09
N ILE A 180 4.84 -4.50 11.25
CA ILE A 180 5.49 -3.77 12.35
C ILE A 180 6.89 -4.34 12.50
N GLY A 181 7.90 -3.47 12.52
CA GLY A 181 9.29 -3.87 12.44
C GLY A 181 9.71 -4.21 11.01
N VAL A 182 10.96 -4.62 10.86
CA VAL A 182 11.50 -5.04 9.55
C VAL A 182 11.07 -6.49 9.32
N PRO A 183 10.21 -6.77 8.32
CA PRO A 183 9.85 -8.14 8.01
C PRO A 183 11.10 -8.93 7.59
N ASN A 184 11.18 -10.19 8.01
CA ASN A 184 12.20 -11.13 7.53
C ASN A 184 12.02 -11.34 6.02
N GLY A 185 12.66 -10.49 5.24
CA GLY A 185 12.59 -10.52 3.78
C GLY A 185 13.51 -11.60 3.20
N ARG A 186 13.16 -12.08 2.01
CA ARG A 186 14.08 -12.87 1.20
C ARG A 186 15.17 -11.93 0.67
N ASN A 187 16.44 -12.30 0.84
CA ASN A 187 17.52 -11.59 0.16
C ASN A 187 17.39 -11.82 -1.35
N ILE A 188 17.04 -10.75 -2.08
CA ILE A 188 16.87 -10.76 -3.55
C ILE A 188 18.12 -10.28 -4.29
N GLY A 189 19.16 -9.82 -3.56
CA GLY A 189 20.43 -9.40 -4.17
C GLY A 189 21.20 -8.43 -3.28
N GLU A 190 22.37 -8.05 -3.75
CA GLU A 190 23.26 -7.07 -3.12
C GLU A 190 23.46 -5.89 -4.07
N ILE A 191 23.13 -4.69 -3.64
CA ILE A 191 23.43 -3.47 -4.39
C ILE A 191 24.83 -3.04 -4.01
N LYS A 192 25.78 -3.17 -4.96
CA LYS A 192 27.14 -2.63 -4.82
C LYS A 192 27.18 -1.21 -5.37
N SER A 193 27.46 -0.24 -4.51
CA SER A 193 27.71 1.14 -4.91
C SER A 193 29.13 1.54 -4.49
N GLU A 194 29.91 2.12 -5.42
CA GLU A 194 31.21 2.70 -5.11
C GLU A 194 31.09 4.07 -4.44
N TYR A 195 29.91 4.69 -4.53
CA TYR A 195 29.60 6.00 -3.94
C TYR A 195 28.29 5.96 -3.20
N TYR A 196 28.29 6.43 -1.96
CA TYR A 196 27.08 6.74 -1.20
C TYR A 196 27.27 8.08 -0.49
N GLU A 197 26.27 8.92 -0.59
CA GLU A 197 26.18 10.17 0.18
C GLU A 197 25.24 9.96 1.38
N PHE A 198 25.65 10.50 2.54
CA PHE A 198 24.75 10.63 3.68
C PHE A 198 23.79 11.79 3.41
N GLY A 199 22.56 11.47 3.08
CA GLY A 199 21.49 12.44 2.82
C GLY A 199 20.18 11.74 2.53
N THR A 200 19.11 12.52 2.43
CA THR A 200 17.83 12.01 1.94
C THR A 200 17.97 11.71 0.45
N VAL A 201 18.12 10.46 0.10
CA VAL A 201 18.20 10.03 -1.31
C VAL A 201 16.80 9.61 -1.73
N GLU A 202 16.14 10.41 -2.56
CA GLU A 202 15.05 9.92 -3.38
C GLU A 202 15.66 8.99 -4.44
N LYS A 203 15.48 7.68 -4.29
CA LYS A 203 15.90 6.72 -5.30
C LYS A 203 14.69 6.41 -6.18
N GLU A 204 14.76 6.81 -7.44
CA GLU A 204 13.91 6.28 -8.49
C GLU A 204 14.36 4.86 -8.81
N TYR A 205 13.61 3.86 -8.35
CA TYR A 205 13.86 2.44 -8.60
C TYR A 205 13.22 1.92 -9.91
N LEU A 206 12.82 2.79 -10.81
CA LEU A 206 12.10 2.42 -12.05
C LEU A 206 12.91 1.57 -13.04
N GLY A 207 14.23 1.43 -12.86
CA GLY A 207 15.10 0.65 -13.78
C GLY A 207 15.51 -0.73 -13.30
N ILE A 208 15.44 -1.03 -12.02
CA ILE A 208 16.06 -2.24 -11.44
C ILE A 208 15.08 -3.40 -11.26
N LEU A 209 13.78 -3.13 -11.16
CA LEU A 209 12.76 -4.17 -10.94
C LEU A 209 12.44 -5.00 -12.20
N PHE A 210 12.87 -4.58 -13.37
CA PHE A 210 12.49 -5.21 -14.64
C PHE A 210 13.64 -5.90 -15.38
N GLU A 211 14.90 -5.79 -14.93
CA GLU A 211 16.04 -6.46 -15.58
C GLU A 211 16.43 -7.81 -14.95
N GLU A 212 15.88 -8.20 -13.80
CA GLU A 212 16.25 -9.47 -13.11
C GLU A 212 15.05 -10.32 -12.65
N LEU A 213 13.89 -10.21 -13.31
CA LEU A 213 12.76 -11.12 -13.05
C LEU A 213 12.59 -12.12 -14.17
#